data_7bfd2fd0a3cb0a819408e92081de1bf4
#
_entry.id   7bfd2fd0a3cb0a819408e92081de1bf4
#
_cell.length_a   1.000
_cell.length_b   1.000
_cell.length_c   1.000
_cell.angle_alpha   90.00
_cell.angle_beta   90.00
_cell.angle_gamma   90.00
#
_symmetry.space_group_name_H-M   'P 1'
#
loop_
_entity.id
_entity.type
_entity.pdbx_description
1 polymer ?
#
loop_
_entity_poly.entity_id
_entity_poly.type
_entity_poly.pdbx_seq_one_letter_code
_entity_poly.pdbx_strand_id
1 'polypeptide(L)'
;MTRCAQAAAAALLTAQAAFGASLTLPVAEVKGAVDDRAKTFPAKVVAMQRVDLAPEVSGEILEVCCAGGALVKAGDVLFRLNPIRYKSALKNAQAKVAECKSRKLYADSNFARHEKTKGVSQDAVDKTRSDRDVAASALEAAEAELAVAEYNLSHCEVRAPITGKVGTVRLTKGNFVSPEKGALVTITQIMPIRVRFSISNADFLTMFQGRSGNLKEKAAVEVILADGSAFGEKGEIDYTENLADESTDTLRVYARFANAERVLRPGGTVGVKVSNRDGVVKPAVLPSAVMQDVQGPYVWVLDASGKAEKRHIVRGRTTGDLVFVTHGLAVGERVVTDGTHKVAPGDKVTPAP
;
A
#
# COMPACT_ATOMS: atom_id res chain seq x y z
N MET A 1 79.85 -16.91 78.00
CA MET A 1 80.45 -15.58 77.80
C MET A 1 79.67 -14.87 76.72
N THR A 2 78.98 -13.93 77.17
CA THR A 2 78.90 -12.53 76.77
C THR A 2 78.16 -12.27 75.46
N ARG A 3 76.99 -11.77 75.66
CA ARG A 3 76.50 -10.38 75.53
C ARG A 3 76.18 -9.87 74.14
N CYS A 4 74.90 -9.45 73.99
CA CYS A 4 74.41 -8.20 73.40
C CYS A 4 74.47 -8.09 71.85
N ALA A 5 73.45 -7.82 71.21
CA ALA A 5 72.74 -6.55 71.23
C ALA A 5 71.39 -6.61 70.48
N GLN A 6 70.39 -5.97 71.05
CA GLN A 6 69.13 -5.55 70.43
C GLN A 6 69.40 -4.51 69.33
N ALA A 7 68.76 -4.64 68.18
CA ALA A 7 68.59 -3.54 67.29
C ALA A 7 67.21 -3.68 66.58
N ALA A 8 66.44 -2.66 66.74
CA ALA A 8 65.08 -2.48 66.30
C ALA A 8 64.91 -2.61 64.80
N ALA A 9 63.99 -3.43 64.38
CA ALA A 9 63.48 -3.42 62.99
C ALA A 9 62.26 -2.46 62.90
N ALA A 10 62.52 -1.28 62.39
CA ALA A 10 61.43 -0.35 61.96
C ALA A 10 60.72 -0.91 60.76
N ALA A 11 59.46 -1.25 60.92
CA ALA A 11 58.58 -1.61 59.82
C ALA A 11 58.28 -0.35 59.01
N LEU A 12 58.86 -0.21 57.82
CA LEU A 12 58.40 0.72 56.80
C LEU A 12 57.15 0.10 56.09
N LEU A 13 55.99 0.49 56.56
CA LEU A 13 54.76 0.36 55.77
C LEU A 13 54.81 1.43 54.64
N THR A 14 55.27 1.04 53.46
CA THR A 14 55.10 1.84 52.30
C THR A 14 53.62 1.69 51.87
N ALA A 15 52.76 2.65 52.22
CA ALA A 15 51.51 2.85 51.66
C ALA A 15 51.70 3.19 50.16
N GLN A 16 51.52 2.23 49.29
CA GLN A 16 51.32 2.50 47.83
C GLN A 16 50.01 3.25 47.65
N ALA A 17 50.11 4.58 47.70
CA ALA A 17 49.06 5.43 47.13
C ALA A 17 48.99 5.14 45.61
N ALA A 18 47.98 4.38 45.19
CA ALA A 18 47.63 4.27 43.80
C ALA A 18 47.20 5.67 43.33
N PHE A 19 48.15 6.41 42.78
CA PHE A 19 47.81 7.59 41.96
C PHE A 19 47.07 7.09 40.75
N GLY A 20 45.71 7.12 40.80
CA GLY A 20 44.89 6.92 39.65
C GLY A 20 45.22 8.02 38.65
N ALA A 21 45.96 7.68 37.61
CA ALA A 21 46.19 8.58 36.49
C ALA A 21 44.83 8.96 35.91
N SER A 22 44.47 10.24 35.95
CA SER A 22 43.27 10.69 35.30
C SER A 22 43.50 10.70 33.78
N LEU A 23 42.92 9.73 33.11
CA LEU A 23 42.97 9.61 31.65
C LEU A 23 42.00 10.61 31.04
N THR A 24 42.49 11.53 30.19
CA THR A 24 41.63 12.42 29.42
C THR A 24 41.26 11.72 28.10
N LEU A 25 40.01 11.26 27.96
CA LEU A 25 39.55 10.50 26.81
C LEU A 25 38.22 11.05 26.30
N PRO A 26 37.91 10.88 25.00
CA PRO A 26 36.61 11.21 24.45
C PRO A 26 35.52 10.35 25.10
N VAL A 27 34.51 11.01 25.61
CA VAL A 27 33.34 10.39 26.26
C VAL A 27 32.10 10.87 25.56
N ALA A 28 31.17 9.96 25.24
CA ALA A 28 29.89 10.31 24.72
C ALA A 28 28.76 9.78 25.62
N GLU A 29 27.67 10.54 25.65
CA GLU A 29 26.45 10.08 26.28
C GLU A 29 25.75 9.07 25.36
N VAL A 30 25.28 7.98 25.93
CA VAL A 30 24.51 6.96 25.24
C VAL A 30 23.18 7.57 24.77
N LYS A 31 23.05 7.79 23.48
CA LYS A 31 21.84 8.36 22.89
C LYS A 31 20.78 7.28 22.70
N GLY A 32 19.53 7.63 23.00
CA GLY A 32 18.40 6.84 22.56
C GLY A 32 18.22 7.00 21.05
N ALA A 33 18.38 5.92 20.29
CA ALA A 33 18.08 5.92 18.87
C ALA A 33 16.85 5.04 18.58
N VAL A 34 16.05 5.44 17.61
CA VAL A 34 14.86 4.69 17.22
C VAL A 34 15.27 3.49 16.38
N ASP A 35 15.05 2.29 16.91
CA ASP A 35 15.20 1.04 16.16
C ASP A 35 13.92 0.78 15.36
N ASP A 36 13.81 1.40 14.20
CA ASP A 36 12.67 1.27 13.29
C ASP A 36 12.68 -0.01 12.46
N ARG A 37 13.75 -0.79 12.56
CA ARG A 37 13.97 -2.04 11.80
C ARG A 37 13.74 -1.91 10.31
N ALA A 38 14.08 -0.76 9.75
CA ALA A 38 13.88 -0.49 8.33
C ALA A 38 14.63 -1.50 7.45
N LYS A 39 13.95 -1.98 6.41
CA LYS A 39 14.51 -2.85 5.37
C LYS A 39 13.97 -2.44 4.02
N THR A 40 14.83 -2.52 2.99
CA THR A 40 14.44 -2.19 1.62
C THR A 40 14.20 -3.47 0.82
N PHE A 41 13.08 -3.51 0.12
CA PHE A 41 12.68 -4.63 -0.73
C PHE A 41 12.55 -4.16 -2.18
N PRO A 42 12.92 -5.00 -3.16
CA PRO A 42 12.62 -4.73 -4.56
C PRO A 42 11.11 -4.79 -4.78
N ALA A 43 10.59 -3.86 -5.56
CA ALA A 43 9.15 -3.71 -5.76
C ALA A 43 8.79 -3.35 -7.19
N LYS A 44 7.57 -3.67 -7.58
CA LYS A 44 6.99 -3.28 -8.86
C LYS A 44 5.80 -2.35 -8.66
N VAL A 45 5.78 -1.31 -9.45
CA VAL A 45 4.63 -0.40 -9.54
C VAL A 45 3.53 -1.07 -10.34
N VAL A 46 2.32 -1.14 -9.80
CA VAL A 46 1.15 -1.74 -10.44
C VAL A 46 -0.02 -0.75 -10.44
N ALA A 47 -0.84 -0.80 -11.47
CA ALA A 47 -2.04 0.02 -11.51
C ALA A 47 -3.07 -0.42 -10.45
N MET A 48 -3.86 0.52 -9.92
CA MET A 48 -5.01 0.17 -9.08
C MET A 48 -6.05 -0.61 -9.86
N GLN A 49 -6.39 -0.08 -11.05
CA GLN A 49 -7.32 -0.68 -11.99
C GLN A 49 -6.80 -0.53 -13.41
N ARG A 50 -7.06 -1.53 -14.22
CA ARG A 50 -6.80 -1.54 -15.65
C ARG A 50 -8.02 -2.13 -16.33
N VAL A 51 -8.59 -1.39 -17.27
CA VAL A 51 -9.77 -1.80 -18.01
C VAL A 51 -9.46 -1.77 -19.49
N ASP A 52 -9.65 -2.90 -20.14
CA ASP A 52 -9.60 -3.03 -21.58
C ASP A 52 -11.01 -2.78 -22.10
N LEU A 53 -11.25 -1.56 -22.59
CA LEU A 53 -12.56 -1.06 -22.98
C LEU A 53 -12.96 -1.60 -24.36
N ALA A 54 -13.97 -2.44 -24.40
CA ALA A 54 -14.61 -2.93 -25.63
C ALA A 54 -15.94 -2.20 -25.88
N PRO A 55 -16.40 -2.08 -27.13
CA PRO A 55 -17.73 -1.54 -27.43
C PRO A 55 -18.79 -2.57 -27.06
N GLU A 56 -19.94 -2.13 -26.55
CA GLU A 56 -21.06 -3.01 -26.24
C GLU A 56 -22.01 -3.21 -27.44
N VAL A 57 -21.92 -2.31 -28.43
CA VAL A 57 -22.69 -2.34 -29.67
C VAL A 57 -21.78 -2.23 -30.87
N SER A 58 -22.22 -2.77 -32.00
CA SER A 58 -21.46 -2.78 -33.26
C SER A 58 -21.76 -1.52 -34.07
N GLY A 59 -20.73 -0.90 -34.63
CA GLY A 59 -20.91 0.28 -35.48
C GLY A 59 -19.62 0.83 -36.05
N GLU A 60 -19.76 1.78 -36.96
CA GLU A 60 -18.65 2.57 -37.49
C GLU A 60 -18.29 3.68 -36.52
N ILE A 61 -17.01 3.90 -36.30
CA ILE A 61 -16.51 5.03 -35.48
C ILE A 61 -16.69 6.33 -36.28
N LEU A 62 -17.57 7.21 -35.83
CA LEU A 62 -17.71 8.56 -36.39
C LEU A 62 -16.69 9.53 -35.89
N GLU A 63 -16.33 9.40 -34.60
CA GLU A 63 -15.41 10.32 -33.95
C GLU A 63 -14.61 9.60 -32.85
N VAL A 64 -13.33 9.94 -32.76
CA VAL A 64 -12.44 9.55 -31.65
C VAL A 64 -12.20 10.78 -30.80
N CYS A 65 -12.77 10.80 -29.59
CA CYS A 65 -12.76 11.96 -28.70
C CYS A 65 -11.57 11.97 -27.73
N CYS A 66 -10.70 10.95 -27.77
CA CYS A 66 -9.55 10.84 -26.88
C CYS A 66 -8.25 10.69 -27.65
N ALA A 67 -7.17 11.28 -27.14
CA ALA A 67 -5.81 11.05 -27.62
C ALA A 67 -5.13 9.95 -26.81
N GLY A 68 -4.26 9.16 -27.44
CA GLY A 68 -3.41 8.21 -26.74
C GLY A 68 -2.52 8.94 -25.70
N GLY A 69 -2.48 8.41 -24.48
CA GLY A 69 -1.75 9.01 -23.36
C GLY A 69 -2.48 10.14 -22.64
N ALA A 70 -3.68 10.56 -23.08
CA ALA A 70 -4.48 11.57 -22.39
C ALA A 70 -5.03 11.04 -21.05
N LEU A 71 -5.30 11.96 -20.13
CA LEU A 71 -6.03 11.68 -18.89
C LEU A 71 -7.51 11.89 -19.13
N VAL A 72 -8.31 10.93 -18.71
CA VAL A 72 -9.77 10.95 -18.80
C VAL A 72 -10.40 10.70 -17.44
N LYS A 73 -11.57 11.25 -17.23
CA LYS A 73 -12.41 11.00 -16.06
C LYS A 73 -13.44 9.91 -16.37
N ALA A 74 -13.87 9.21 -15.34
CA ALA A 74 -15.01 8.31 -15.48
C ALA A 74 -16.23 9.07 -16.05
N GLY A 75 -16.88 8.51 -17.09
CA GLY A 75 -17.99 9.12 -17.81
C GLY A 75 -17.59 9.91 -19.07
N ASP A 76 -16.33 10.28 -19.27
CA ASP A 76 -15.89 10.98 -20.48
C ASP A 76 -16.13 10.13 -21.73
N VAL A 77 -16.63 10.74 -22.80
CA VAL A 77 -16.84 10.07 -24.10
C VAL A 77 -15.51 9.89 -24.80
N LEU A 78 -15.18 8.65 -25.16
CA LEU A 78 -13.93 8.31 -25.84
C LEU A 78 -14.12 8.04 -27.32
N PHE A 79 -15.24 7.39 -27.68
CA PHE A 79 -15.61 7.11 -29.09
C PHE A 79 -17.07 7.35 -29.28
N ARG A 80 -17.44 7.84 -30.47
CA ARG A 80 -18.82 7.93 -30.95
C ARG A 80 -19.02 7.01 -32.12
N LEU A 81 -19.93 6.08 -31.95
CA LEU A 81 -20.35 5.17 -33.03
C LEU A 81 -21.53 5.75 -33.80
N ASN A 82 -21.76 5.29 -35.02
CA ASN A 82 -22.86 5.73 -35.87
C ASN A 82 -24.20 5.30 -35.25
N PRO A 83 -25.03 6.26 -34.78
CA PRO A 83 -26.28 5.95 -34.08
C PRO A 83 -27.50 5.75 -34.97
N ILE A 84 -27.38 5.91 -36.31
CA ILE A 84 -28.54 5.97 -37.22
C ILE A 84 -29.40 4.72 -37.07
N ARG A 85 -28.79 3.54 -37.11
CA ARG A 85 -29.51 2.25 -37.00
C ARG A 85 -30.22 2.13 -35.65
N TYR A 86 -29.57 2.53 -34.57
CA TYR A 86 -30.09 2.45 -33.20
C TYR A 86 -31.20 3.47 -32.95
N LYS A 87 -31.09 4.69 -33.51
CA LYS A 87 -32.17 5.70 -33.49
C LYS A 87 -33.42 5.20 -34.18
N SER A 88 -33.28 4.51 -35.31
CA SER A 88 -34.42 3.92 -36.03
C SER A 88 -35.07 2.78 -35.24
N ALA A 89 -34.25 1.91 -34.60
CA ALA A 89 -34.75 0.85 -33.72
C ALA A 89 -35.51 1.41 -32.52
N LEU A 90 -35.02 2.47 -31.91
CA LEU A 90 -35.68 3.16 -30.80
C LEU A 90 -37.05 3.70 -31.22
N LYS A 91 -37.15 4.40 -32.37
CA LYS A 91 -38.41 4.91 -32.85
C LYS A 91 -39.45 3.80 -33.12
N ASN A 92 -38.98 2.65 -33.66
CA ASN A 92 -39.87 1.49 -33.90
C ASN A 92 -40.38 0.92 -32.57
N ALA A 93 -39.52 0.76 -31.58
CA ALA A 93 -39.90 0.27 -30.24
C ALA A 93 -40.87 1.23 -29.53
N GLN A 94 -40.63 2.54 -29.63
CA GLN A 94 -41.56 3.55 -29.11
C GLN A 94 -42.96 3.47 -29.77
N ALA A 95 -43.00 3.30 -31.08
CA ALA A 95 -44.29 3.13 -31.81
C ALA A 95 -45.02 1.85 -31.35
N LYS A 96 -44.28 0.76 -31.11
CA LYS A 96 -44.85 -0.51 -30.63
C LYS A 96 -45.44 -0.38 -29.22
N VAL A 97 -44.75 0.30 -28.31
CA VAL A 97 -45.28 0.60 -26.96
C VAL A 97 -46.57 1.43 -27.08
N ALA A 98 -46.60 2.45 -27.92
CA ALA A 98 -47.80 3.27 -28.14
C ALA A 98 -48.97 2.44 -28.65
N GLU A 99 -48.75 1.53 -29.61
CA GLU A 99 -49.73 0.59 -30.11
C GLU A 99 -50.28 -0.31 -28.99
N CYS A 100 -49.40 -1.00 -28.27
CA CYS A 100 -49.76 -1.92 -27.17
C CYS A 100 -50.50 -1.18 -26.03
N LYS A 101 -50.10 0.04 -25.71
CA LYS A 101 -50.75 0.89 -24.71
C LYS A 101 -52.21 1.22 -25.13
N SER A 102 -52.44 1.54 -26.40
CA SER A 102 -53.77 1.79 -26.92
C SER A 102 -54.64 0.53 -26.91
N ARG A 103 -54.06 -0.64 -27.24
CA ARG A 103 -54.76 -1.93 -27.19
C ARG A 103 -55.15 -2.28 -25.75
N LYS A 104 -54.24 -2.09 -24.78
CA LYS A 104 -54.52 -2.32 -23.37
C LYS A 104 -55.64 -1.42 -22.87
N LEU A 105 -55.62 -0.13 -23.19
CA LEU A 105 -56.66 0.82 -22.78
C LEU A 105 -58.05 0.38 -23.33
N TYR A 106 -58.08 -0.08 -24.57
CA TYR A 106 -59.33 -0.63 -25.18
C TYR A 106 -59.80 -1.89 -24.43
N ALA A 107 -58.92 -2.83 -24.16
CA ALA A 107 -59.25 -4.07 -23.44
C ALA A 107 -59.69 -3.79 -22.00
N ASP A 108 -59.03 -2.87 -21.29
CA ASP A 108 -59.42 -2.43 -19.94
C ASP A 108 -60.83 -1.83 -19.94
N SER A 109 -61.13 -0.96 -20.95
CA SER A 109 -62.46 -0.34 -21.08
C SER A 109 -63.57 -1.35 -21.40
N ASN A 110 -63.25 -2.37 -22.22
CA ASN A 110 -64.22 -3.45 -22.55
C ASN A 110 -64.49 -4.34 -21.33
N PHE A 111 -63.43 -4.75 -20.62
CA PHE A 111 -63.60 -5.54 -19.40
C PHE A 111 -64.41 -4.78 -18.36
N ALA A 112 -64.10 -3.52 -18.03
CA ALA A 112 -64.85 -2.68 -17.11
C ALA A 112 -66.31 -2.49 -17.48
N ARG A 113 -66.62 -2.48 -18.78
CA ARG A 113 -67.99 -2.38 -19.30
C ARG A 113 -68.77 -3.68 -19.06
N HIS A 114 -68.18 -4.85 -19.42
CA HIS A 114 -68.76 -6.16 -19.20
C HIS A 114 -69.01 -6.51 -17.73
N GLU A 115 -68.03 -6.17 -16.89
CA GLU A 115 -68.12 -6.37 -15.44
C GLU A 115 -69.30 -5.62 -14.80
N LYS A 116 -69.61 -4.40 -15.29
CA LYS A 116 -70.71 -3.56 -14.76
C LYS A 116 -72.08 -3.84 -15.40
N THR A 117 -72.14 -4.56 -16.50
CA THR A 117 -73.42 -4.79 -17.24
C THR A 117 -74.13 -6.03 -16.70
N LYS A 118 -75.32 -5.85 -16.13
CA LYS A 118 -76.19 -6.95 -15.68
C LYS A 118 -76.70 -7.81 -16.85
N GLY A 119 -76.60 -9.14 -16.74
CA GLY A 119 -77.09 -10.09 -17.75
C GLY A 119 -76.04 -10.58 -18.75
N VAL A 120 -74.76 -10.21 -18.56
CA VAL A 120 -73.66 -10.76 -19.35
C VAL A 120 -73.31 -12.16 -18.78
N SER A 121 -73.05 -13.13 -19.69
CA SER A 121 -72.65 -14.48 -19.27
C SER A 121 -71.22 -14.44 -18.61
N GLN A 122 -70.96 -15.34 -17.64
CA GLN A 122 -69.70 -15.46 -16.99
C GLN A 122 -68.54 -15.70 -18.00
N ASP A 123 -68.78 -16.55 -19.00
CA ASP A 123 -67.82 -16.84 -20.07
C ASP A 123 -67.41 -15.59 -20.84
N ALA A 124 -68.33 -14.64 -21.07
CA ALA A 124 -68.01 -13.38 -21.74
C ALA A 124 -67.16 -12.45 -20.85
N VAL A 125 -67.39 -12.42 -19.56
CA VAL A 125 -66.58 -11.67 -18.61
C VAL A 125 -65.16 -12.28 -18.49
N ASP A 126 -65.05 -13.61 -18.39
CA ASP A 126 -63.76 -14.32 -18.32
C ASP A 126 -62.97 -14.16 -19.61
N LYS A 127 -63.62 -14.13 -20.80
CA LYS A 127 -62.98 -13.82 -22.07
C LYS A 127 -62.37 -12.40 -22.06
N THR A 128 -63.17 -11.39 -21.68
CA THR A 128 -62.65 -9.99 -21.66
C THR A 128 -61.56 -9.78 -20.61
N ARG A 129 -61.56 -10.54 -19.49
CA ARG A 129 -60.48 -10.57 -18.55
C ARG A 129 -59.21 -11.13 -19.18
N SER A 130 -59.32 -12.27 -19.87
CA SER A 130 -58.19 -12.87 -20.60
C SER A 130 -57.64 -11.92 -21.67
N ASP A 131 -58.50 -11.26 -22.46
CA ASP A 131 -58.08 -10.30 -23.48
C ASP A 131 -57.34 -9.09 -22.88
N ARG A 132 -57.79 -8.62 -21.70
CA ARG A 132 -57.10 -7.57 -20.92
C ARG A 132 -55.73 -8.03 -20.46
N ASP A 133 -55.64 -9.22 -19.92
CA ASP A 133 -54.38 -9.77 -19.39
C ASP A 133 -53.38 -10.03 -20.52
N VAL A 134 -53.85 -10.51 -21.69
CA VAL A 134 -53.02 -10.63 -22.91
C VAL A 134 -52.50 -9.27 -23.36
N ALA A 135 -53.39 -8.24 -23.40
CA ALA A 135 -52.97 -6.89 -23.79
C ALA A 135 -51.98 -6.26 -22.79
N ALA A 136 -52.13 -6.55 -21.52
CA ALA A 136 -51.18 -6.11 -20.50
C ALA A 136 -49.78 -6.76 -20.68
N SER A 137 -49.74 -8.07 -20.89
CA SER A 137 -48.49 -8.79 -21.15
C SER A 137 -47.83 -8.34 -22.48
N ALA A 138 -48.61 -8.03 -23.50
CA ALA A 138 -48.09 -7.49 -24.76
C ALA A 138 -47.47 -6.10 -24.58
N LEU A 139 -48.03 -5.25 -23.71
CA LEU A 139 -47.45 -3.96 -23.36
C LEU A 139 -46.13 -4.13 -22.64
N GLU A 140 -46.07 -5.00 -21.62
CA GLU A 140 -44.84 -5.29 -20.86
C GLU A 140 -43.71 -5.79 -21.77
N ALA A 141 -44.02 -6.67 -22.72
CA ALA A 141 -43.04 -7.14 -23.70
C ALA A 141 -42.54 -5.99 -24.61
N ALA A 142 -43.41 -5.09 -25.04
CA ALA A 142 -43.04 -3.95 -25.86
C ALA A 142 -42.19 -2.92 -25.07
N GLU A 143 -42.48 -2.73 -23.80
CA GLU A 143 -41.66 -1.89 -22.88
C GLU A 143 -40.27 -2.48 -22.65
N ALA A 144 -40.13 -3.79 -22.55
CA ALA A 144 -38.84 -4.47 -22.48
C ALA A 144 -38.03 -4.28 -23.79
N GLU A 145 -38.66 -4.39 -24.96
CA GLU A 145 -38.01 -4.11 -26.26
C GLU A 145 -37.57 -2.65 -26.36
N LEU A 146 -38.35 -1.70 -25.86
CA LEU A 146 -37.98 -0.28 -25.78
C LEU A 146 -36.74 -0.07 -24.94
N ALA A 147 -36.70 -0.68 -23.75
CA ALA A 147 -35.53 -0.58 -22.85
C ALA A 147 -34.24 -1.09 -23.51
N VAL A 148 -34.30 -2.20 -24.26
CA VAL A 148 -33.19 -2.71 -25.05
C VAL A 148 -32.75 -1.73 -26.15
N ALA A 149 -33.70 -1.10 -26.84
CA ALA A 149 -33.38 -0.12 -27.89
C ALA A 149 -32.73 1.16 -27.31
N GLU A 150 -33.20 1.63 -26.17
CA GLU A 150 -32.60 2.75 -25.41
C GLU A 150 -31.19 2.44 -24.95
N TYR A 151 -30.98 1.25 -24.35
CA TYR A 151 -29.69 0.75 -23.94
C TYR A 151 -28.71 0.75 -25.12
N ASN A 152 -29.06 0.13 -26.21
CA ASN A 152 -28.20 0.06 -27.40
C ASN A 152 -27.84 1.43 -27.97
N LEU A 153 -28.78 2.38 -27.98
CA LEU A 153 -28.49 3.74 -28.43
C LEU A 153 -27.57 4.48 -27.50
N SER A 154 -27.74 4.32 -26.19
CA SER A 154 -26.86 4.96 -25.18
C SER A 154 -25.44 4.48 -25.33
N HIS A 155 -25.22 3.21 -25.68
CA HIS A 155 -23.91 2.59 -25.86
C HIS A 155 -23.23 2.89 -27.21
N CYS A 156 -23.88 3.69 -28.07
CA CYS A 156 -23.23 4.32 -29.24
C CYS A 156 -22.18 5.37 -28.80
N GLU A 157 -22.25 5.88 -27.57
CA GLU A 157 -21.19 6.67 -26.93
C GLU A 157 -20.40 5.79 -25.99
N VAL A 158 -19.20 5.38 -26.40
CA VAL A 158 -18.30 4.58 -25.58
C VAL A 158 -17.62 5.49 -24.58
N ARG A 159 -17.93 5.29 -23.29
CA ARG A 159 -17.46 6.15 -22.18
C ARG A 159 -16.42 5.44 -21.34
N ALA A 160 -15.54 6.23 -20.70
CA ALA A 160 -14.54 5.74 -19.76
C ALA A 160 -15.23 5.21 -18.49
N PRO A 161 -15.04 3.94 -18.09
CA PRO A 161 -15.62 3.38 -16.87
C PRO A 161 -14.87 3.82 -15.63
N ILE A 162 -13.59 4.21 -15.76
CA ILE A 162 -12.70 4.64 -14.67
C ILE A 162 -11.95 5.91 -15.07
N THR A 163 -11.54 6.67 -14.07
CA THR A 163 -10.58 7.77 -14.24
C THR A 163 -9.18 7.21 -14.40
N GLY A 164 -8.46 7.59 -15.46
CA GLY A 164 -7.14 7.05 -15.72
C GLY A 164 -6.46 7.62 -16.95
N LYS A 165 -5.34 7.03 -17.31
CA LYS A 165 -4.60 7.36 -18.53
C LYS A 165 -4.98 6.41 -19.65
N VAL A 166 -5.32 6.98 -20.78
CA VAL A 166 -5.64 6.26 -22.02
C VAL A 166 -4.37 5.65 -22.60
N GLY A 167 -4.41 4.39 -22.94
CA GLY A 167 -3.34 3.69 -23.65
C GLY A 167 -3.21 4.11 -25.12
N THR A 168 -2.60 3.26 -25.93
CA THR A 168 -2.47 3.51 -27.37
C THR A 168 -3.81 3.34 -28.06
N VAL A 169 -4.30 4.38 -28.70
CA VAL A 169 -5.48 4.36 -29.56
C VAL A 169 -5.04 3.95 -30.97
N ARG A 170 -5.46 2.77 -31.42
CA ARG A 170 -5.10 2.23 -32.74
C ARG A 170 -6.19 2.40 -33.78
N LEU A 171 -7.39 2.75 -33.34
CA LEU A 171 -8.58 2.86 -34.20
C LEU A 171 -8.84 4.32 -34.55
N THR A 172 -9.21 4.54 -35.81
CA THR A 172 -9.49 5.86 -36.36
C THR A 172 -10.96 5.93 -36.83
N LYS A 173 -11.42 7.13 -37.13
CA LYS A 173 -12.72 7.36 -37.79
C LYS A 173 -12.83 6.48 -39.02
N GLY A 174 -14.02 5.91 -39.27
CA GLY A 174 -14.30 5.01 -40.37
C GLY A 174 -14.07 3.53 -40.09
N ASN A 175 -13.40 3.18 -38.98
CA ASN A 175 -13.24 1.78 -38.59
C ASN A 175 -14.58 1.22 -38.06
N PHE A 176 -14.90 0.00 -38.47
CA PHE A 176 -16.05 -0.75 -37.94
C PHE A 176 -15.62 -1.59 -36.72
N VAL A 177 -16.32 -1.42 -35.62
CA VAL A 177 -16.08 -2.09 -34.33
C VAL A 177 -17.26 -2.95 -33.90
N SER A 178 -17.00 -3.99 -33.13
CA SER A 178 -18.01 -4.86 -32.53
C SER A 178 -17.46 -5.45 -31.21
N PRO A 179 -18.33 -5.92 -30.31
CA PRO A 179 -17.91 -6.58 -29.04
C PRO A 179 -16.93 -7.73 -29.25
N GLU A 180 -17.08 -8.48 -30.34
CA GLU A 180 -16.26 -9.65 -30.67
C GLU A 180 -14.82 -9.29 -31.12
N LYS A 181 -14.61 -8.07 -31.62
CA LYS A 181 -13.29 -7.63 -32.12
C LYS A 181 -12.31 -7.22 -31.02
N GLY A 182 -12.75 -7.25 -29.75
CA GLY A 182 -11.92 -6.95 -28.61
C GLY A 182 -11.87 -5.47 -28.23
N ALA A 183 -10.90 -5.12 -27.42
CA ALA A 183 -10.79 -3.79 -26.82
C ALA A 183 -10.41 -2.69 -27.83
N LEU A 184 -11.08 -1.56 -27.73
CA LEU A 184 -10.79 -0.34 -28.48
C LEU A 184 -9.55 0.36 -27.90
N VAL A 185 -9.47 0.38 -26.58
CA VAL A 185 -8.39 1.05 -25.83
C VAL A 185 -8.32 0.51 -24.40
N THR A 186 -7.14 0.56 -23.81
CA THR A 186 -6.93 0.25 -22.40
C THR A 186 -6.88 1.54 -21.59
N ILE A 187 -7.62 1.61 -20.50
CA ILE A 187 -7.53 2.70 -19.52
C ILE A 187 -6.85 2.18 -18.27
N THR A 188 -5.84 2.90 -17.81
CA THR A 188 -5.04 2.51 -16.65
C THR A 188 -5.12 3.59 -15.58
N GLN A 189 -5.59 3.24 -14.40
CA GLN A 189 -5.60 4.14 -13.26
C GLN A 189 -4.19 4.30 -12.72
N ILE A 190 -3.69 5.55 -12.71
CA ILE A 190 -2.35 5.91 -12.24
C ILE A 190 -2.36 6.76 -10.96
N MET A 191 -3.54 7.20 -10.53
CA MET A 191 -3.79 7.97 -9.31
C MET A 191 -5.07 7.50 -8.65
N PRO A 192 -5.01 6.95 -7.44
CA PRO A 192 -3.82 6.46 -6.75
C PRO A 192 -3.16 5.28 -7.46
N ILE A 193 -1.95 4.91 -7.03
CA ILE A 193 -1.18 3.80 -7.60
C ILE A 193 -0.80 2.80 -6.51
N ARG A 194 -0.52 1.56 -6.89
CA ARG A 194 0.00 0.53 -5.98
C ARG A 194 1.45 0.21 -6.25
N VAL A 195 2.15 -0.15 -5.19
CA VAL A 195 3.48 -0.75 -5.28
C VAL A 195 3.41 -2.12 -4.63
N ARG A 196 3.78 -3.15 -5.38
CA ARG A 196 3.79 -4.55 -4.93
C ARG A 196 5.22 -4.96 -4.62
N PHE A 197 5.44 -5.51 -3.43
CA PHE A 197 6.71 -6.09 -3.01
C PHE A 197 6.48 -7.40 -2.25
N SER A 198 7.52 -8.21 -2.14
CA SER A 198 7.49 -9.47 -1.39
C SER A 198 8.35 -9.34 -0.14
N ILE A 199 7.82 -9.77 0.99
CA ILE A 199 8.53 -9.85 2.27
C ILE A 199 8.63 -11.31 2.68
N SER A 200 9.82 -11.77 3.10
CA SER A 200 9.97 -13.13 3.62
C SER A 200 9.24 -13.27 4.96
N ASN A 201 8.77 -14.47 5.26
CA ASN A 201 8.10 -14.75 6.54
C ASN A 201 9.04 -14.47 7.73
N ALA A 202 10.32 -14.77 7.61
CA ALA A 202 11.33 -14.46 8.59
C ALA A 202 11.49 -12.94 8.83
N ASP A 203 11.51 -12.14 7.76
CA ASP A 203 11.57 -10.68 7.86
C ASP A 203 10.30 -10.12 8.47
N PHE A 204 9.14 -10.62 8.07
CA PHE A 204 7.86 -10.22 8.65
C PHE A 204 7.84 -10.43 10.17
N LEU A 205 8.21 -11.63 10.63
CA LEU A 205 8.28 -11.95 12.06
C LEU A 205 9.30 -11.08 12.79
N THR A 206 10.46 -10.84 12.19
CA THR A 206 11.52 -10.02 12.79
C THR A 206 11.13 -8.54 12.90
N MET A 207 10.54 -7.98 11.85
CA MET A 207 10.17 -6.56 11.80
C MET A 207 8.97 -6.26 12.71
N PHE A 208 7.98 -7.15 12.77
CA PHE A 208 6.74 -6.95 13.49
C PHE A 208 6.61 -7.78 14.77
N GLN A 209 7.68 -8.47 15.20
CA GLN A 209 7.80 -9.24 16.47
C GLN A 209 6.70 -10.29 16.65
N GLY A 210 6.25 -10.95 15.58
CA GLY A 210 5.24 -12.00 15.66
C GLY A 210 3.88 -11.56 16.22
N ARG A 211 3.71 -10.27 16.54
CA ARG A 211 2.44 -9.75 17.00
C ARG A 211 1.49 -9.66 15.82
N SER A 212 0.42 -10.39 15.91
CA SER A 212 -0.76 -10.34 15.02
C SER A 212 -1.43 -8.96 15.11
N GLY A 213 -0.69 -7.92 14.78
CA GLY A 213 -1.18 -6.55 14.72
C GLY A 213 -1.37 -6.14 13.27
N ASN A 214 -2.35 -5.30 13.02
CA ASN A 214 -2.69 -4.76 11.71
C ASN A 214 -1.44 -4.13 11.07
N LEU A 215 -0.86 -4.80 10.07
CA LEU A 215 0.33 -4.34 9.34
C LEU A 215 0.13 -2.90 8.83
N LYS A 216 -1.10 -2.55 8.48
CA LYS A 216 -1.50 -1.21 8.02
C LYS A 216 -1.18 -0.11 9.03
N GLU A 217 -1.33 -0.40 10.32
CA GLU A 217 -1.14 0.61 11.38
C GLU A 217 0.34 0.76 11.76
N LYS A 218 1.07 -0.34 11.72
CA LYS A 218 2.44 -0.41 12.24
C LYS A 218 3.53 -0.17 11.21
N ALA A 219 3.28 -0.44 9.94
CA ALA A 219 4.26 -0.25 8.90
C ALA A 219 4.25 1.18 8.35
N ALA A 220 5.41 1.80 8.25
CA ALA A 220 5.66 2.95 7.41
C ALA A 220 6.31 2.47 6.11
N VAL A 221 5.80 2.96 4.99
CA VAL A 221 6.25 2.54 3.65
C VAL A 221 6.69 3.77 2.87
N GLU A 222 7.93 3.74 2.40
CA GLU A 222 8.52 4.79 1.58
C GLU A 222 9.05 4.15 0.29
N VAL A 223 8.90 4.85 -0.83
CA VAL A 223 9.44 4.40 -2.13
C VAL A 223 10.78 5.06 -2.38
N ILE A 224 11.73 4.26 -2.84
CA ILE A 224 13.03 4.69 -3.35
C ILE A 224 12.97 4.50 -4.87
N LEU A 225 13.13 5.59 -5.61
CA LEU A 225 13.11 5.58 -7.07
C LEU A 225 14.35 4.89 -7.64
N ALA A 226 14.35 4.61 -8.95
CA ALA A 226 15.45 3.91 -9.61
C ALA A 226 16.77 4.69 -9.60
N ASP A 227 16.72 6.01 -9.43
CA ASP A 227 17.89 6.89 -9.29
C ASP A 227 18.42 6.97 -7.84
N GLY A 228 17.80 6.25 -6.91
CA GLY A 228 18.14 6.25 -5.47
C GLY A 228 17.49 7.38 -4.68
N SER A 229 16.75 8.29 -5.29
CA SER A 229 16.03 9.35 -4.58
C SER A 229 14.80 8.80 -3.86
N ALA A 230 14.43 9.43 -2.74
CA ALA A 230 13.19 9.09 -2.03
C ALA A 230 12.00 9.73 -2.75
N PHE A 231 10.93 8.93 -2.94
CA PHE A 231 9.65 9.46 -3.40
C PHE A 231 8.99 10.23 -2.25
N GLY A 232 8.68 11.51 -2.47
CA GLY A 232 8.26 12.42 -1.39
C GLY A 232 6.95 12.08 -0.67
N GLU A 233 6.11 11.19 -1.24
CA GLU A 233 4.85 10.77 -0.64
C GLU A 233 5.05 9.50 0.20
N LYS A 234 4.42 9.46 1.38
CA LYS A 234 4.36 8.25 2.21
C LYS A 234 3.24 7.34 1.73
N GLY A 235 3.53 6.05 1.70
CA GLY A 235 2.56 5.03 1.35
C GLY A 235 1.88 4.42 2.56
N GLU A 236 0.74 3.80 2.29
CA GLU A 236 -0.01 3.00 3.25
C GLU A 236 -0.14 1.57 2.74
N ILE A 237 -0.01 0.59 3.62
CA ILE A 237 -0.32 -0.80 3.28
C ILE A 237 -1.81 -0.90 2.93
N ASP A 238 -2.10 -1.32 1.71
CA ASP A 238 -3.47 -1.53 1.23
C ASP A 238 -3.97 -2.89 1.69
N TYR A 239 -3.26 -3.94 1.33
CA TYR A 239 -3.51 -5.32 1.77
C TYR A 239 -2.27 -6.20 1.58
N THR A 240 -2.32 -7.38 2.18
CA THR A 240 -1.39 -8.49 1.97
C THR A 240 -2.14 -9.66 1.34
N GLU A 241 -1.50 -10.44 0.49
CA GLU A 241 -2.08 -11.68 0.02
C GLU A 241 -2.27 -12.66 1.19
N ASN A 242 -3.33 -13.47 1.14
CA ASN A 242 -3.64 -14.42 2.22
C ASN A 242 -2.76 -15.67 2.16
N LEU A 243 -2.16 -15.96 1.01
CA LEU A 243 -1.30 -17.10 0.80
C LEU A 243 0.13 -16.62 0.58
N ALA A 244 1.07 -17.21 1.30
CA ALA A 244 2.48 -17.07 1.01
C ALA A 244 2.82 -17.91 -0.24
N ASP A 245 3.81 -17.45 -1.00
CA ASP A 245 4.37 -18.21 -2.10
C ASP A 245 5.21 -19.37 -1.53
N GLU A 246 4.74 -20.60 -1.73
CA GLU A 246 5.34 -21.82 -1.15
C GLU A 246 6.79 -22.05 -1.61
N SER A 247 7.14 -21.58 -2.81
CA SER A 247 8.49 -21.76 -3.37
C SER A 247 9.53 -20.84 -2.77
N THR A 248 9.11 -19.66 -2.30
CA THR A 248 10.01 -18.59 -1.83
C THR A 248 9.77 -18.21 -0.38
N ASP A 249 8.79 -18.80 0.30
CA ASP A 249 8.34 -18.42 1.66
C ASP A 249 8.17 -16.90 1.81
N THR A 250 7.55 -16.27 0.80
CA THR A 250 7.32 -14.81 0.79
C THR A 250 5.85 -14.47 0.75
N LEU A 251 5.50 -13.40 1.46
CA LEU A 251 4.17 -12.80 1.45
C LEU A 251 4.18 -11.57 0.53
N ARG A 252 3.24 -11.51 -0.41
CA ARG A 252 3.07 -10.33 -1.27
C ARG A 252 2.28 -9.27 -0.55
N VAL A 253 2.86 -8.08 -0.54
CA VAL A 253 2.30 -6.89 0.10
C VAL A 253 2.05 -5.81 -0.95
N TYR A 254 0.91 -5.17 -0.85
CA TYR A 254 0.52 -4.06 -1.71
C TYR A 254 0.42 -2.78 -0.87
N ALA A 255 1.19 -1.78 -1.24
CA ALA A 255 1.13 -0.44 -0.65
C ALA A 255 0.53 0.55 -1.65
N ARG A 256 -0.32 1.44 -1.17
CA ARG A 256 -0.99 2.48 -1.94
C ARG A 256 -0.29 3.82 -1.75
N PHE A 257 -0.13 4.57 -2.85
CA PHE A 257 0.43 5.92 -2.89
C PHE A 257 -0.51 6.82 -3.69
N ALA A 258 -0.63 8.07 -3.31
CA ALA A 258 -1.48 9.03 -4.00
C ALA A 258 -0.98 9.32 -5.43
N ASN A 259 0.36 9.40 -5.60
CA ASN A 259 1.04 9.64 -6.88
C ASN A 259 0.55 10.92 -7.59
N ALA A 260 0.40 12.00 -6.82
CA ALA A 260 -0.14 13.26 -7.33
C ALA A 260 0.67 13.83 -8.51
N GLU A 261 2.00 13.72 -8.46
CA GLU A 261 2.91 14.16 -9.51
C GLU A 261 3.07 13.15 -10.67
N ARG A 262 2.45 11.95 -10.58
CA ARG A 262 2.47 10.90 -11.61
C ARG A 262 3.87 10.39 -11.96
N VAL A 263 4.78 10.46 -11.01
CA VAL A 263 6.17 9.98 -11.15
C VAL A 263 6.19 8.46 -11.26
N LEU A 264 5.41 7.78 -10.39
CA LEU A 264 5.31 6.32 -10.43
C LEU A 264 4.45 5.88 -11.62
N ARG A 265 5.02 5.00 -12.45
CA ARG A 265 4.35 4.47 -13.65
C ARG A 265 4.17 2.96 -13.51
N PRO A 266 2.99 2.40 -13.84
CA PRO A 266 2.78 0.96 -13.85
C PRO A 266 3.82 0.23 -14.71
N GLY A 267 4.34 -0.88 -14.19
CA GLY A 267 5.42 -1.65 -14.80
C GLY A 267 6.82 -1.24 -14.38
N GLY A 268 7.00 -0.07 -13.77
CA GLY A 268 8.29 0.40 -13.24
C GLY A 268 8.77 -0.45 -12.06
N THR A 269 10.09 -0.56 -11.91
CA THR A 269 10.74 -1.18 -10.74
C THR A 269 11.24 -0.09 -9.82
N VAL A 270 11.02 -0.25 -8.52
CA VAL A 270 11.40 0.69 -7.46
C VAL A 270 11.90 -0.08 -6.24
N GLY A 271 12.56 0.59 -5.31
CA GLY A 271 12.79 0.06 -3.97
C GLY A 271 11.66 0.48 -3.03
N VAL A 272 11.27 -0.39 -2.11
CA VAL A 272 10.34 -0.04 -1.03
C VAL A 272 11.04 -0.22 0.30
N LYS A 273 11.21 0.87 1.03
CA LYS A 273 11.69 0.87 2.40
C LYS A 273 10.50 0.71 3.33
N VAL A 274 10.47 -0.40 4.05
CA VAL A 274 9.48 -0.69 5.08
C VAL A 274 10.12 -0.52 6.43
N SER A 275 9.49 0.24 7.32
CA SER A 275 9.95 0.44 8.70
C SER A 275 8.79 0.29 9.68
N ASN A 276 9.09 0.07 10.94
CA ASN A 276 8.07 0.04 11.98
C ASN A 276 7.82 1.47 12.48
N ARG A 277 6.57 1.92 12.45
CA ARG A 277 6.16 3.24 12.97
C ARG A 277 6.40 3.36 14.48
N ASP A 278 6.23 2.26 15.21
CA ASP A 278 6.42 2.18 16.66
C ASP A 278 7.86 1.82 17.00
N GLY A 279 8.83 2.43 16.33
CA GLY A 279 10.25 2.17 16.57
C GLY A 279 10.58 2.27 18.07
N VAL A 280 11.21 1.23 18.61
CA VAL A 280 11.60 1.20 20.03
C VAL A 280 12.87 2.02 20.20
N VAL A 281 12.83 3.00 21.10
CA VAL A 281 14.05 3.73 21.49
C VAL A 281 14.94 2.76 22.24
N LYS A 282 16.13 2.51 21.69
CA LYS A 282 17.15 1.67 22.29
C LYS A 282 18.43 2.46 22.50
N PRO A 283 19.25 2.09 23.52
CA PRO A 283 20.57 2.63 23.67
C PRO A 283 21.39 2.36 22.41
N ALA A 284 22.08 3.38 21.91
CA ALA A 284 22.96 3.27 20.77
C ALA A 284 24.29 3.96 21.06
N VAL A 285 25.38 3.32 20.63
CA VAL A 285 26.76 3.77 20.84
C VAL A 285 27.52 3.75 19.52
N LEU A 286 28.59 4.51 19.44
CA LEU A 286 29.52 4.45 18.32
C LEU A 286 30.21 3.08 18.26
N PRO A 287 30.51 2.51 17.07
CA PRO A 287 31.25 1.26 16.97
C PRO A 287 32.62 1.28 17.69
N SER A 288 33.28 2.43 17.73
CA SER A 288 34.57 2.63 18.41
C SER A 288 34.53 2.45 19.94
N ALA A 289 33.33 2.63 20.53
CA ALA A 289 33.15 2.42 21.98
C ALA A 289 33.01 0.93 22.34
N VAL A 290 32.74 0.06 21.38
CA VAL A 290 32.47 -1.37 21.61
C VAL A 290 33.77 -2.16 21.47
N MET A 291 34.23 -2.74 22.56
CA MET A 291 35.40 -3.62 22.62
C MET A 291 34.94 -5.09 22.67
N GLN A 292 35.90 -5.98 22.41
CA GLN A 292 35.66 -7.43 22.45
C GLN A 292 36.70 -8.10 23.36
N ASP A 293 36.22 -9.00 24.22
CA ASP A 293 37.08 -9.88 25.00
C ASP A 293 36.64 -11.34 24.89
N VAL A 294 37.20 -12.22 25.72
CA VAL A 294 36.90 -13.66 25.75
C VAL A 294 35.44 -13.93 26.18
N GLN A 295 34.84 -13.03 26.94
CA GLN A 295 33.48 -13.17 27.46
C GLN A 295 32.45 -12.52 26.53
N GLY A 296 32.88 -11.72 25.55
CA GLY A 296 31.99 -11.07 24.60
C GLY A 296 32.24 -9.58 24.41
N PRO A 297 31.32 -8.88 23.73
CA PRO A 297 31.40 -7.43 23.55
C PRO A 297 31.16 -6.70 24.87
N TYR A 298 31.95 -5.65 25.12
CA TYR A 298 31.85 -4.81 26.31
C TYR A 298 32.09 -3.33 25.99
N VAL A 299 31.69 -2.46 26.89
CA VAL A 299 31.92 -1.02 26.85
C VAL A 299 32.46 -0.54 28.19
N TRP A 300 33.19 0.58 28.19
CA TRP A 300 33.57 1.29 29.39
C TRP A 300 32.53 2.31 29.76
N VAL A 301 31.78 2.07 30.83
CA VAL A 301 30.75 2.98 31.36
C VAL A 301 31.38 3.80 32.48
N LEU A 302 31.10 5.10 32.48
CA LEU A 302 31.56 5.99 33.56
C LEU A 302 30.46 6.15 34.59
N ASP A 303 30.83 5.91 35.86
CA ASP A 303 29.98 6.22 37.01
C ASP A 303 29.82 7.73 37.26
N ALA A 304 29.03 8.12 38.26
CA ALA A 304 28.85 9.52 38.63
C ALA A 304 30.16 10.19 39.12
N SER A 305 31.15 9.42 39.57
CA SER A 305 32.45 9.89 40.02
C SER A 305 33.51 9.94 38.89
N GLY A 306 33.17 9.51 37.70
CA GLY A 306 34.06 9.45 36.54
C GLY A 306 34.94 8.22 36.50
N LYS A 307 34.66 7.18 37.29
CA LYS A 307 35.41 5.91 37.27
C LYS A 307 34.89 5.00 36.17
N ALA A 308 35.80 4.36 35.46
CA ALA A 308 35.46 3.42 34.37
C ALA A 308 35.11 2.03 34.92
N GLU A 309 33.91 1.57 34.59
CA GLU A 309 33.41 0.22 34.84
C GLU A 309 33.33 -0.56 33.54
N LYS A 310 33.93 -1.75 33.50
CA LYS A 310 33.81 -2.67 32.39
C LYS A 310 32.46 -3.34 32.43
N ARG A 311 31.62 -3.12 31.42
CA ARG A 311 30.29 -3.71 31.37
C ARG A 311 30.08 -4.46 30.07
N HIS A 312 29.76 -5.75 30.16
CA HIS A 312 29.41 -6.58 29.01
C HIS A 312 28.01 -6.20 28.48
N ILE A 313 27.90 -6.15 27.17
CA ILE A 313 26.68 -5.75 26.48
C ILE A 313 26.22 -6.84 25.48
N VAL A 314 24.96 -6.88 25.20
CA VAL A 314 24.43 -7.65 24.06
C VAL A 314 24.29 -6.72 22.87
N ARG A 315 25.20 -6.90 21.90
CA ARG A 315 25.23 -6.10 20.68
C ARG A 315 24.02 -6.42 19.83
N GLY A 316 23.29 -5.41 19.41
CA GLY A 316 22.22 -5.48 18.44
C GLY A 316 22.70 -5.18 17.01
N ARG A 317 21.78 -4.70 16.19
CA ARG A 317 22.03 -4.29 14.81
C ARG A 317 22.90 -3.02 14.75
N THR A 318 23.72 -2.92 13.72
CA THR A 318 24.40 -1.66 13.35
C THR A 318 23.59 -0.96 12.27
N THR A 319 23.35 0.35 12.43
CA THR A 319 22.65 1.16 11.43
C THR A 319 23.39 2.50 11.29
N GLY A 320 23.93 2.76 10.10
CA GLY A 320 24.85 3.89 9.89
C GLY A 320 26.02 3.81 10.83
N ASP A 321 26.30 4.88 11.54
CA ASP A 321 27.43 5.01 12.49
C ASP A 321 27.07 4.60 13.92
N LEU A 322 25.95 3.91 14.15
CA LEU A 322 25.49 3.53 15.48
C LEU A 322 25.31 2.02 15.62
N VAL A 323 25.74 1.49 16.75
CA VAL A 323 25.49 0.12 17.20
C VAL A 323 24.42 0.16 18.28
N PHE A 324 23.28 -0.47 18.03
CA PHE A 324 22.25 -0.65 19.04
C PHE A 324 22.68 -1.66 20.10
N VAL A 325 22.32 -1.39 21.34
CA VAL A 325 22.55 -2.29 22.47
C VAL A 325 21.21 -2.80 22.98
N THR A 326 21.08 -4.13 23.06
CA THR A 326 19.82 -4.75 23.50
C THR A 326 19.76 -4.97 25.00
N HIS A 327 20.92 -5.25 25.63
CA HIS A 327 21.05 -5.43 27.09
C HIS A 327 22.41 -4.93 27.57
N GLY A 328 22.46 -4.46 28.81
CA GLY A 328 23.67 -4.06 29.49
C GLY A 328 23.98 -2.56 29.47
N LEU A 329 23.17 -1.73 28.81
CA LEU A 329 23.39 -0.28 28.75
C LEU A 329 22.01 0.45 28.76
N ALA A 330 22.00 1.62 29.41
CA ALA A 330 20.84 2.49 29.48
C ALA A 330 21.09 3.82 28.71
N VAL A 331 20.00 4.44 28.22
CA VAL A 331 20.08 5.79 27.65
C VAL A 331 20.44 6.80 28.71
N GLY A 332 21.39 7.71 28.41
CA GLY A 332 21.88 8.73 29.31
C GLY A 332 23.15 8.31 30.07
N GLU A 333 23.59 7.06 29.99
CA GLU A 333 24.88 6.65 30.55
C GLU A 333 26.04 7.23 29.71
N ARG A 334 27.18 7.45 30.33
CA ARG A 334 28.39 7.96 29.66
C ARG A 334 29.34 6.81 29.34
N VAL A 335 29.79 6.73 28.09
CA VAL A 335 30.70 5.69 27.62
C VAL A 335 31.96 6.30 27.00
N VAL A 336 33.09 5.66 27.16
CA VAL A 336 34.35 6.04 26.49
C VAL A 336 34.23 5.64 25.02
N THR A 337 34.48 6.57 24.09
CA THR A 337 34.29 6.36 22.66
C THR A 337 35.60 6.12 21.90
N ASP A 338 36.72 6.56 22.44
CA ASP A 338 38.04 6.35 21.82
C ASP A 338 39.11 6.17 22.90
N GLY A 339 40.25 5.56 22.54
CA GLY A 339 41.30 5.25 23.46
C GLY A 339 40.94 4.17 24.51
N THR A 340 39.88 3.40 24.23
CA THR A 340 39.32 2.37 25.13
C THR A 340 40.31 1.31 25.56
N HIS A 341 41.38 1.05 24.78
CA HIS A 341 42.45 0.11 25.08
C HIS A 341 43.40 0.58 26.21
N LYS A 342 43.33 1.86 26.59
CA LYS A 342 44.16 2.45 27.66
C LYS A 342 43.47 2.42 29.03
N VAL A 343 42.20 2.06 29.06
CA VAL A 343 41.35 2.10 30.25
C VAL A 343 41.41 0.78 31.00
N ALA A 344 41.66 0.84 32.30
CA ALA A 344 41.54 -0.28 33.21
C ALA A 344 40.38 -0.11 34.19
N PRO A 345 39.85 -1.21 34.76
CA PRO A 345 38.75 -1.13 35.71
C PRO A 345 39.07 -0.23 36.89
N GLY A 346 38.27 0.78 37.18
CA GLY A 346 38.43 1.72 38.26
C GLY A 346 39.25 2.98 37.95
N ASP A 347 39.79 3.11 36.74
CA ASP A 347 40.50 4.32 36.31
C ASP A 347 39.54 5.53 36.27
N LYS A 348 40.06 6.69 36.68
CA LYS A 348 39.33 7.94 36.63
C LYS A 348 39.48 8.57 35.22
N VAL A 349 38.42 8.64 34.49
CA VAL A 349 38.40 9.23 33.16
C VAL A 349 37.78 10.63 33.21
N THR A 350 38.53 11.60 32.71
CA THR A 350 38.05 12.98 32.52
C THR A 350 37.64 13.15 31.07
N PRO A 351 36.41 13.63 30.79
CA PRO A 351 35.98 13.87 29.41
C PRO A 351 36.94 14.84 28.72
N ALA A 352 37.44 14.46 27.54
CA ALA A 352 38.14 15.40 26.68
C ALA A 352 37.14 16.41 26.11
N PRO A 353 37.55 17.69 25.96
CA PRO A 353 36.66 18.75 25.40
C PRO A 353 36.23 18.49 23.96
#